data_424051169da79adaae437210cf59fecf
#
_entry.id   424051169da79adaae437210cf59fecf
#
_cell.length_a   1.000
_cell.length_b   1.000
_cell.length_c   1.000
_cell.angle_alpha   90.00
_cell.angle_beta   90.00
_cell.angle_gamma   90.00
#
_symmetry.space_group_name_H-M   'P 1'
#
loop_
_entity.id
_entity.type
_entity.pdbx_description
1 polymer ?
#
loop_
_entity_poly.entity_id
_entity_poly.type
_entity_poly.pdbx_seq_one_letter_code
_entity_poly.pdbx_strand_id
1 'polypeptide(L)'
;IEPVRIDPEYAATALLQSIALEETALSHIINAEGEKLQKGIAISNNVNDLLRLNESVASMINDVKELESALKDKLDAVMNLFNLAQKSRCRN
;
A
#
# COMPACT_ATOMS: atom_id res chain seq x y z
N ILE A 1 32.05 -1.88 19.94
CA ILE A 1 30.70 -1.43 19.55
C ILE A 1 29.72 -2.57 19.77
N GLU A 2 28.81 -2.40 20.69
CA GLU A 2 27.78 -3.40 20.92
C GLU A 2 26.72 -3.32 19.84
N PRO A 3 26.27 -4.46 19.29
CA PRO A 3 25.17 -4.44 18.33
C PRO A 3 23.90 -3.91 18.97
N VAL A 4 23.20 -3.05 18.26
CA VAL A 4 21.92 -2.53 18.70
C VAL A 4 20.92 -3.67 18.66
N ARG A 5 20.32 -3.97 19.80
CA ARG A 5 19.24 -4.93 19.87
C ARG A 5 17.94 -4.26 19.44
N ILE A 6 17.34 -4.79 18.40
CA ILE A 6 16.02 -4.33 17.97
C ILE A 6 14.98 -5.19 18.67
N ASP A 7 14.11 -4.54 19.44
CA ASP A 7 12.96 -5.21 20.04
C ASP A 7 12.02 -5.64 18.91
N PRO A 8 11.70 -6.93 18.76
CA PRO A 8 10.82 -7.40 17.70
C PRO A 8 9.44 -6.75 17.73
N GLU A 9 8.91 -6.50 18.91
CA GLU A 9 7.60 -5.85 19.06
C GLU A 9 7.63 -4.40 18.60
N TYR A 10 8.68 -3.68 18.93
CA TYR A 10 8.89 -2.31 18.44
C TYR A 10 9.04 -2.27 16.93
N ALA A 11 9.85 -3.17 16.38
CA ALA A 11 10.07 -3.27 14.94
C ALA A 11 8.76 -3.58 14.21
N ALA A 12 7.95 -4.50 14.73
CA ALA A 12 6.66 -4.85 14.16
C ALA A 12 5.70 -3.65 14.17
N THR A 13 5.66 -2.91 15.28
CA THR A 13 4.83 -1.71 15.41
C THR A 13 5.25 -0.64 14.41
N ALA A 14 6.55 -0.39 14.28
CA ALA A 14 7.07 0.59 13.31
C ALA A 14 6.74 0.21 11.87
N LEU A 15 6.87 -1.07 11.52
CA LEU A 15 6.50 -1.58 10.20
C LEU A 15 5.00 -1.45 9.95
N LEU A 16 4.17 -1.73 10.95
CA LEU A 16 2.73 -1.58 10.82
C LEU A 16 2.32 -0.13 10.58
N GLN A 17 2.96 0.81 11.26
CA GLN A 17 2.75 2.25 11.03
C GLN A 17 3.14 2.64 9.61
N SER A 18 4.26 2.13 9.12
CA SER A 18 4.72 2.35 7.74
C SER A 18 3.71 1.85 6.73
N ILE A 19 3.16 0.66 6.93
CA ILE A 19 2.13 0.07 6.06
C ILE A 19 0.87 0.94 6.07
N ALA A 20 0.45 1.42 7.24
CA ALA A 20 -0.72 2.30 7.35
C ALA A 20 -0.53 3.60 6.57
N LEU A 21 0.67 4.19 6.60
CA LEU A 21 0.99 5.39 5.83
C LEU A 21 0.99 5.11 4.32
N GLU A 22 1.51 3.96 3.90
CA GLU A 22 1.49 3.54 2.50
C GLU A 22 0.06 3.32 2.00
N GLU A 23 -0.81 2.71 2.82
CA GLU A 23 -2.23 2.54 2.50
C GLU A 23 -2.93 3.89 2.33
N THR A 24 -2.64 4.85 3.19
CA THR A 24 -3.18 6.21 3.08
C THR A 24 -2.74 6.85 1.76
N ALA A 25 -1.47 6.72 1.40
CA ALA A 25 -0.93 7.24 0.15
C ALA A 25 -1.61 6.60 -1.07
N LEU A 26 -1.83 5.29 -1.05
CA LEU A 26 -2.54 4.58 -2.11
C LEU A 26 -3.99 5.06 -2.25
N SER A 27 -4.67 5.31 -1.14
CA SER A 27 -6.03 5.87 -1.15
C SER A 27 -6.09 7.22 -1.84
N HIS A 28 -5.10 8.09 -1.59
CA HIS A 28 -4.99 9.38 -2.27
C HIS A 28 -4.77 9.23 -3.78
N ILE A 29 -3.95 8.27 -4.19
CA ILE A 29 -3.71 7.98 -5.61
C ILE A 29 -5.00 7.52 -6.29
N ILE A 30 -5.74 6.61 -5.67
CA ILE A 30 -7.01 6.10 -6.20
C ILE A 30 -8.02 7.25 -6.35
N ASN A 31 -8.12 8.13 -5.37
CA ASN A 31 -9.00 9.29 -5.42
C ASN A 31 -8.60 10.24 -6.54
N ALA A 32 -7.30 10.51 -6.70
CA ALA A 32 -6.78 11.36 -7.75
C ALA A 32 -7.08 10.80 -9.15
N GLU A 33 -6.92 9.48 -9.32
CA GLU A 33 -7.24 8.81 -10.59
C GLU A 33 -8.74 8.86 -10.88
N GLY A 34 -9.59 8.73 -9.86
CA GLY A 34 -11.05 8.90 -10.01
C GLY A 34 -11.42 10.29 -10.46
N GLU A 35 -10.82 11.33 -9.90
CA GLU A 35 -11.02 12.72 -10.31
C GLU A 35 -10.53 12.98 -11.73
N LYS A 36 -9.37 12.43 -12.08
CA LYS A 36 -8.81 12.50 -13.42
C LYS A 36 -9.77 11.89 -14.44
N LEU A 37 -10.34 10.74 -14.13
CA LEU A 37 -11.30 10.07 -14.98
C LEU A 37 -12.55 10.94 -15.19
N GLN A 38 -13.11 11.49 -14.12
CA GLN A 38 -14.29 12.36 -14.19
C GLN A 38 -14.04 13.60 -15.05
N LYS A 39 -12.92 14.27 -14.82
CA LYS A 39 -12.54 15.45 -15.61
C LYS A 39 -12.29 15.10 -17.06
N GLY A 40 -11.61 14.00 -17.31
CA GLY A 40 -11.31 13.52 -18.66
C GLY A 40 -12.56 13.20 -19.44
N ILE A 41 -13.53 12.54 -18.83
CA ILE A 41 -14.83 12.27 -19.45
C ILE A 41 -15.54 13.57 -19.83
N ALA A 42 -15.54 14.56 -18.92
CA ALA A 42 -16.21 15.83 -19.14
C ALA A 42 -15.64 16.64 -20.31
N ILE A 43 -14.34 16.54 -20.57
CA ILE A 43 -13.66 17.30 -21.63
C ILE A 43 -13.37 16.48 -22.89
N SER A 44 -13.65 15.17 -22.89
CA SER A 44 -13.41 14.33 -24.06
C SER A 44 -14.35 14.65 -25.19
N ASN A 45 -13.80 14.79 -26.40
CA ASN A 45 -14.56 15.16 -27.60
C ASN A 45 -14.88 13.97 -28.50
N ASN A 46 -14.22 12.82 -28.27
CA ASN A 46 -14.39 11.64 -29.13
C ASN A 46 -14.04 10.35 -28.39
N VAL A 47 -14.36 9.23 -29.01
CA VAL A 47 -14.14 7.88 -28.47
C VAL A 47 -12.65 7.59 -28.26
N ASN A 48 -11.79 8.07 -29.14
CA ASN A 48 -10.35 7.84 -29.02
C ASN A 48 -9.77 8.47 -27.74
N ASP A 49 -10.22 9.67 -27.39
CA ASP A 49 -9.81 10.33 -26.15
C ASP A 49 -10.27 9.53 -24.92
N LEU A 50 -11.50 9.02 -24.95
CA LEU A 50 -12.03 8.19 -23.88
C LEU A 50 -11.26 6.88 -23.75
N LEU A 51 -10.88 6.25 -24.84
CA LEU A 51 -10.08 5.02 -24.83
C LEU A 51 -8.70 5.25 -24.23
N ARG A 52 -8.03 6.34 -24.62
CA ARG A 52 -6.71 6.69 -24.05
C ARG A 52 -6.80 6.95 -22.55
N LEU A 53 -7.83 7.67 -22.13
CA LEU A 53 -8.06 7.95 -20.72
C LEU A 53 -8.29 6.65 -19.95
N ASN A 54 -9.12 5.77 -20.49
CA ASN A 54 -9.40 4.47 -19.89
C ASN A 54 -8.15 3.63 -19.74
N GLU A 55 -7.30 3.58 -20.78
CA GLU A 55 -6.03 2.84 -20.73
C GLU A 55 -5.08 3.40 -19.66
N SER A 56 -4.99 4.74 -19.57
CA SER A 56 -4.15 5.41 -18.58
C SER A 56 -4.60 5.09 -17.16
N VAL A 57 -5.90 5.18 -16.89
CA VAL A 57 -6.47 4.88 -15.57
C VAL A 57 -6.33 3.40 -15.24
N ALA A 58 -6.60 2.52 -16.20
CA ALA A 58 -6.46 1.08 -16.01
C ALA A 58 -5.02 0.67 -15.68
N SER A 59 -4.03 1.29 -16.33
CA SER A 59 -2.61 1.06 -16.05
C SER A 59 -2.27 1.46 -14.62
N MET A 60 -2.73 2.63 -14.17
CA MET A 60 -2.48 3.09 -12.80
C MET A 60 -3.16 2.19 -11.77
N ILE A 61 -4.39 1.76 -12.02
CA ILE A 61 -5.09 0.84 -11.12
C ILE A 61 -4.36 -0.50 -11.04
N ASN A 62 -3.82 -0.98 -12.15
CA ASN A 62 -3.02 -2.21 -12.13
C ASN A 62 -1.76 -2.06 -11.27
N ASP A 63 -1.07 -0.92 -11.37
CA ASP A 63 0.10 -0.62 -10.53
C ASP A 63 -0.30 -0.56 -9.05
N VAL A 64 -1.44 0.03 -8.73
CA VAL A 64 -1.98 0.08 -7.37
C VAL A 64 -2.26 -1.33 -6.84
N LYS A 65 -2.82 -2.22 -7.67
CA LYS A 65 -3.04 -3.62 -7.27
C LYS A 65 -1.75 -4.34 -6.92
N GLU A 66 -0.69 -4.10 -7.67
CA GLU A 66 0.63 -4.69 -7.38
C GLU A 66 1.18 -4.15 -6.05
N LEU A 67 1.04 -2.85 -5.79
CA LEU A 67 1.43 -2.24 -4.52
C LEU A 67 0.61 -2.78 -3.35
N GLU A 68 -0.69 -2.95 -3.52
CA GLU A 68 -1.57 -3.55 -2.51
C GLU A 68 -1.14 -4.98 -2.17
N SER A 69 -0.79 -5.77 -3.18
CA SER A 69 -0.28 -7.12 -2.97
C SER A 69 1.03 -7.11 -2.17
N ALA A 70 1.94 -6.20 -2.49
CA ALA A 70 3.20 -6.05 -1.76
C ALA A 70 2.96 -5.62 -0.30
N LEU A 71 2.00 -4.73 -0.07
CA LEU A 71 1.63 -4.31 1.29
C LEU A 71 1.03 -5.45 2.09
N LYS A 72 0.22 -6.29 1.46
CA LYS A 72 -0.33 -7.49 2.10
C LYS A 72 0.78 -8.44 2.54
N ASP A 73 1.78 -8.66 1.69
CA ASP A 73 2.92 -9.49 2.02
C ASP A 73 3.71 -8.91 3.20
N LYS A 74 3.89 -7.60 3.24
CA LYS A 74 4.51 -6.92 4.38
C LYS A 74 3.70 -7.10 5.65
N LEU A 75 2.38 -6.98 5.56
CA LEU A 75 1.50 -7.16 6.71
C LEU A 75 1.60 -8.58 7.26
N ASP A 76 1.61 -9.58 6.39
CA ASP A 76 1.78 -10.98 6.80
C ASP A 76 3.12 -11.19 7.52
N ALA A 77 4.19 -10.58 7.03
CA ALA A 77 5.52 -10.65 7.67
C ALA A 77 5.50 -9.97 9.04
N VAL A 78 4.82 -8.83 9.18
CA VAL A 78 4.68 -8.11 10.46
C VAL A 78 3.90 -8.95 11.46
N MET A 79 2.82 -9.60 11.03
CA MET A 79 2.02 -10.45 11.90
C MET A 79 2.81 -11.65 12.40
N ASN A 80 3.65 -12.24 11.53
CA ASN A 80 4.56 -13.32 11.95
C ASN A 80 5.56 -12.84 12.98
N LEU A 81 6.08 -11.62 12.82
CA LEU A 81 7.01 -11.03 13.77
C LEU A 81 6.34 -10.80 15.14
N PHE A 82 5.10 -10.30 15.15
CA PHE A 82 4.33 -10.16 16.39
C PHE A 82 4.13 -11.50 17.08
N ASN A 83 3.78 -12.54 16.34
CA ASN A 83 3.57 -13.87 16.90
C ASN A 83 4.84 -14.42 17.51
N LEU A 84 5.99 -14.21 16.88
CA LEU A 84 7.28 -14.63 17.43
C LEU A 84 7.61 -13.86 18.71
N ALA A 85 7.36 -12.57 18.76
CA ALA A 85 7.58 -11.73 19.94
C ALA A 85 6.73 -12.21 21.11
N GLN A 86 5.46 -12.52 20.88
CA GLN A 86 4.55 -13.02 21.91
C GLN A 86 4.98 -14.39 22.43
N LYS A 87 5.40 -15.29 21.56
CA LYS A 87 5.93 -16.60 21.96
C LYS A 87 7.16 -16.47 22.85
N SER A 88 8.06 -15.56 22.50
CA SER A 88 9.24 -15.28 23.30
C SER A 88 8.89 -14.81 24.71
N ARG A 89 7.86 -13.96 24.84
CA ARG A 89 7.38 -13.50 26.15
C ARG A 89 6.76 -14.63 26.98
N CYS A 90 5.99 -15.51 26.33
CA CYS A 90 5.31 -16.60 27.03
C CYS A 90 6.27 -17.67 27.56
N ARG A 91 7.48 -17.75 27.02
CA ARG A 91 8.50 -18.71 27.47
C ARG A 91 9.19 -18.31 28.77
N ASN A 92 9.08 -17.10 29.17
CA ASN A 92 9.66 -16.61 30.42
C ASN A 92 8.63 -16.63 31.53
#